data_d03699d9c62aafa17ef5cb15572a6f9d
#
_entry.id   d03699d9c62aafa17ef5cb15572a6f9d
#
_cell.length_a   1.000
_cell.length_b   1.000
_cell.length_c   1.000
_cell.angle_alpha   90.00
_cell.angle_beta   90.00
_cell.angle_gamma   90.00
#
_symmetry.space_group_name_H-M   'P 1'
#
loop_
_entity.id
_entity.type
_entity.pdbx_description
1 polymer ?
#
loop_
_entity_poly.entity_id
_entity_poly.type
_entity_poly.pdbx_seq_one_letter_code
_entity_poly.pdbx_strand_id
1 'polypeptide(L)'
;MLVYAVDLGSTNLKVVLYDEALRPLAAAREPFAYRRDGDRVEFDPEQVFDAVLDLIRRCAADAMTDPSADAVIVVTGQAESLVLADATGRPVAPGISWMDERSTVEAAEIAAEFDARRAFDITGEPEPVPTWPATKLRWLARHQPDVLAAAHHVLMIKDFVLLRLTGHAVGEETTRGFTYLFDVPQRRYWSEMAEFCGVDVDRLPRIVPAGTIVGEVTDEVRKMLPDAAVYSVNAGALDHFCAMVGTDAYRPGIANASAGTVLALSLLAGDDPRDPAMRVSFHPGILPGETVLFTCADSGGVALEWYLEHISDGLRYETLETELQTRDHADAPLFLPYLTGVNPPEFNAAARGAFLDLQLRHDRIDLAFAVMEGIAHLLRRILDDLTAHGQRVEEIVSAGGGTASGFWNQLKADACRADLRVPDEHEAASRGAAVLALAAAGRIASIHDTDHLHRPAERVYRAADAPARAARYDAFSAALTRLYAP
;
A
#
# COMPACT_ATOMS: atom_id res chain seq x y z
N MET A 1 19.88 -19.64 7.81
CA MET A 1 19.73 -18.59 6.80
C MET A 1 19.29 -17.28 7.46
N LEU A 2 19.79 -16.17 7.01
CA LEU A 2 19.37 -14.83 7.43
C LEU A 2 18.52 -14.19 6.34
N VAL A 3 17.46 -13.45 6.72
CA VAL A 3 16.60 -12.75 5.76
C VAL A 3 16.60 -11.26 6.08
N TYR A 4 17.24 -10.46 5.21
CA TYR A 4 17.20 -9.00 5.23
C TYR A 4 15.99 -8.52 4.44
N ALA A 5 14.89 -8.21 5.09
CA ALA A 5 13.70 -7.65 4.47
C ALA A 5 13.85 -6.12 4.35
N VAL A 6 14.06 -5.66 3.13
CA VAL A 6 14.21 -4.24 2.77
C VAL A 6 12.84 -3.71 2.39
N ASP A 7 12.34 -2.73 3.13
CA ASP A 7 11.08 -2.03 2.85
C ASP A 7 11.37 -0.58 2.41
N LEU A 8 11.14 -0.31 1.14
CA LEU A 8 11.28 1.01 0.51
C LEU A 8 9.99 1.83 0.71
N GLY A 9 9.63 2.10 1.96
CA GLY A 9 8.41 2.83 2.29
C GLY A 9 8.47 4.33 1.92
N SER A 10 7.32 4.98 1.79
CA SER A 10 7.23 6.39 1.40
C SER A 10 7.73 7.36 2.49
N THR A 11 7.64 6.99 3.75
CA THR A 11 8.09 7.85 4.87
C THR A 11 9.46 7.46 5.38
N ASN A 12 9.75 6.16 5.40
CA ASN A 12 11.00 5.62 5.90
C ASN A 12 11.48 4.48 5.00
N LEU A 13 12.79 4.41 4.82
CA LEU A 13 13.48 3.20 4.40
C LEU A 13 13.73 2.34 5.62
N LYS A 14 13.47 1.04 5.54
CA LYS A 14 13.62 0.10 6.65
C LYS A 14 14.31 -1.18 6.20
N VAL A 15 15.06 -1.77 7.11
CA VAL A 15 15.53 -3.15 7.00
C VAL A 15 15.22 -3.86 8.30
N VAL A 16 14.58 -5.00 8.20
CA VAL A 16 14.38 -5.92 9.33
C VAL A 16 15.10 -7.22 9.01
N LEU A 17 15.94 -7.66 9.92
CA LEU A 17 16.65 -8.92 9.84
C LEU A 17 15.87 -10.00 10.58
N TYR A 18 15.54 -11.09 9.88
CA TYR A 18 14.86 -12.25 10.44
C TYR A 18 15.74 -13.51 10.39
N ASP A 19 15.49 -14.43 11.33
CA ASP A 19 15.98 -15.82 11.23
C ASP A 19 15.01 -16.71 10.43
N GLU A 20 15.36 -17.97 10.24
CA GLU A 20 14.51 -18.96 9.51
C GLU A 20 13.17 -19.25 10.22
N ALA A 21 13.07 -18.99 11.52
CA ALA A 21 11.83 -19.11 12.27
C ALA A 21 10.99 -17.82 12.22
N LEU A 22 11.36 -16.86 11.38
CA LEU A 22 10.71 -15.56 11.24
C LEU A 22 10.72 -14.71 12.52
N ARG A 23 11.71 -14.90 13.39
CA ARG A 23 11.93 -14.04 14.56
C ARG A 23 12.75 -12.83 14.14
N PRO A 24 12.32 -11.59 14.46
CA PRO A 24 13.12 -10.41 14.20
C PRO A 24 14.36 -10.42 15.10
N LEU A 25 15.54 -10.29 14.49
CA LEU A 25 16.82 -10.24 15.17
C LEU A 25 17.32 -8.81 15.37
N ALA A 26 17.08 -7.95 14.37
CA ALA A 26 17.42 -6.53 14.41
C ALA A 26 16.51 -5.76 13.43
N ALA A 27 16.38 -4.45 13.67
CA ALA A 27 15.68 -3.54 12.76
C ALA A 27 16.40 -2.19 12.71
N ALA A 28 16.53 -1.64 11.50
CA ALA A 28 17.07 -0.31 11.30
C ALA A 28 16.19 0.46 10.32
N ARG A 29 16.08 1.77 10.54
CA ARG A 29 15.29 2.66 9.66
C ARG A 29 15.93 4.03 9.56
N GLU A 30 15.59 4.73 8.48
CA GLU A 30 15.88 6.15 8.31
C GLU A 30 14.77 6.83 7.48
N PRO A 31 14.56 8.15 7.65
CA PRO A 31 13.57 8.88 6.87
C PRO A 31 13.88 8.85 5.38
N PHE A 32 12.85 8.72 4.54
CA PHE A 32 12.99 8.87 3.10
C PHE A 32 13.13 10.36 2.76
N ALA A 33 14.20 10.73 2.07
CA ALA A 33 14.49 12.13 1.74
C ALA A 33 13.87 12.54 0.39
N TYR A 34 12.94 13.49 0.42
CA TYR A 34 12.33 14.08 -0.77
C TYR A 34 12.71 15.55 -0.92
N ARG A 35 12.86 15.98 -2.18
CA ARG A 35 12.89 17.38 -2.58
C ARG A 35 11.53 17.77 -3.13
N ARG A 36 10.89 18.79 -2.55
CA ARG A 36 9.58 19.29 -2.98
C ARG A 36 9.71 20.68 -3.59
N ASP A 37 9.04 20.90 -4.75
CA ASP A 37 8.99 22.19 -5.44
C ASP A 37 7.63 22.29 -6.16
N GLY A 38 6.65 22.94 -5.53
CA GLY A 38 5.28 23.00 -5.99
C GLY A 38 4.65 21.59 -6.09
N ASP A 39 4.23 21.23 -7.29
CA ASP A 39 3.66 19.93 -7.64
C ASP A 39 4.71 18.81 -7.85
N ARG A 40 5.99 19.17 -7.78
CA ARG A 40 7.11 18.24 -8.00
C ARG A 40 7.58 17.63 -6.68
N VAL A 41 7.72 16.32 -6.69
CA VAL A 41 8.27 15.55 -5.56
C VAL A 41 9.31 14.57 -6.10
N GLU A 42 10.58 14.87 -5.85
CA GLU A 42 11.72 14.12 -6.38
C GLU A 42 12.58 13.55 -5.26
N PHE A 43 13.40 12.57 -5.58
CA PHE A 43 14.38 11.97 -4.67
C PHE A 43 15.68 11.61 -5.40
N ASP A 44 16.74 11.35 -4.64
CA ASP A 44 18.01 10.86 -5.18
C ASP A 44 18.05 9.32 -5.08
N PRO A 45 18.01 8.59 -6.22
CA PRO A 45 18.04 7.12 -6.19
C PRO A 45 19.35 6.53 -5.65
N GLU A 46 20.49 7.22 -5.82
CA GLU A 46 21.78 6.76 -5.27
C GLU A 46 21.76 6.84 -3.74
N GLN A 47 21.23 7.92 -3.16
CA GLN A 47 21.08 8.03 -1.71
C GLN A 47 20.19 6.93 -1.16
N VAL A 48 19.12 6.55 -1.86
CA VAL A 48 18.26 5.42 -1.45
C VAL A 48 19.05 4.12 -1.45
N PHE A 49 19.83 3.84 -2.50
CA PHE A 49 20.64 2.62 -2.58
C PHE A 49 21.70 2.56 -1.47
N ASP A 50 22.41 3.66 -1.23
CA ASP A 50 23.43 3.76 -0.17
C ASP A 50 22.80 3.56 1.22
N ALA A 51 21.63 4.13 1.45
CA ALA A 51 20.86 3.95 2.68
C ALA A 51 20.47 2.49 2.91
N VAL A 52 20.01 1.77 1.86
CA VAL A 52 19.69 0.34 1.95
C VAL A 52 20.92 -0.46 2.40
N LEU A 53 22.10 -0.21 1.81
CA LEU A 53 23.34 -0.90 2.20
C LEU A 53 23.74 -0.57 3.64
N ASP A 54 23.57 0.68 4.08
CA ASP A 54 23.87 1.09 5.45
C ASP A 54 22.95 0.43 6.46
N LEU A 55 21.65 0.40 6.17
CA LEU A 55 20.64 -0.25 7.03
C LEU A 55 20.91 -1.77 7.17
N ILE A 56 21.31 -2.45 6.09
CA ILE A 56 21.73 -3.86 6.14
C ILE A 56 22.93 -4.04 7.06
N ARG A 57 23.99 -3.18 6.93
CA ARG A 57 25.16 -3.23 7.80
C ARG A 57 24.83 -3.02 9.27
N ARG A 58 23.95 -2.06 9.57
CA ARG A 58 23.48 -1.78 10.93
C ARG A 58 22.77 -2.98 11.53
N CYS A 59 21.81 -3.59 10.81
CA CYS A 59 21.11 -4.78 11.27
C CYS A 59 22.06 -5.96 11.52
N ALA A 60 23.06 -6.18 10.66
CA ALA A 60 24.04 -7.24 10.84
C ALA A 60 24.92 -7.02 12.09
N ALA A 61 25.35 -5.79 12.33
CA ALA A 61 26.16 -5.42 13.48
C ALA A 61 25.37 -5.58 14.80
N ASP A 62 24.10 -5.13 14.83
CA ASP A 62 23.24 -5.22 16.01
C ASP A 62 22.91 -6.68 16.36
N ALA A 63 22.68 -7.53 15.36
CA ALA A 63 22.38 -8.95 15.55
C ALA A 63 23.62 -9.83 15.75
N MET A 64 24.83 -9.31 15.55
CA MET A 64 26.09 -10.09 15.58
C MET A 64 26.01 -11.34 14.69
N THR A 65 25.68 -11.14 13.40
CA THR A 65 25.38 -12.24 12.46
C THR A 65 26.56 -13.18 12.25
N ASP A 66 26.27 -14.47 12.07
CA ASP A 66 27.26 -15.49 11.71
C ASP A 66 27.73 -15.26 10.25
N PRO A 67 29.03 -15.00 9.99
CA PRO A 67 29.57 -14.77 8.66
C PRO A 67 29.53 -16.03 7.76
N SER A 68 29.28 -17.21 8.31
CA SER A 68 29.13 -18.45 7.55
C SER A 68 27.68 -18.74 7.14
N ALA A 69 26.72 -17.94 7.59
CA ALA A 69 25.31 -18.14 7.24
C ALA A 69 25.01 -17.67 5.82
N ASP A 70 24.13 -18.39 5.11
CA ASP A 70 23.51 -17.89 3.89
C ASP A 70 22.57 -16.73 4.23
N ALA A 71 22.51 -15.73 3.35
CA ALA A 71 21.67 -14.56 3.48
C ALA A 71 20.80 -14.34 2.24
N VAL A 72 19.57 -13.89 2.43
CA VAL A 72 18.68 -13.43 1.38
C VAL A 72 18.32 -11.98 1.64
N ILE A 73 18.49 -11.11 0.63
CA ILE A 73 17.96 -9.75 0.62
C ILE A 73 16.65 -9.80 -0.16
N VAL A 74 15.53 -9.55 0.49
CA VAL A 74 14.22 -9.45 -0.17
C VAL A 74 13.78 -7.98 -0.16
N VAL A 75 13.32 -7.49 -1.33
CA VAL A 75 12.96 -6.08 -1.50
C VAL A 75 11.46 -5.94 -1.65
N THR A 76 10.82 -5.23 -0.73
CA THR A 76 9.44 -4.76 -0.83
C THR A 76 9.41 -3.22 -0.77
N GLY A 77 8.27 -2.61 -0.93
CA GLY A 77 8.11 -1.17 -0.80
C GLY A 77 7.07 -0.58 -1.75
N GLN A 78 7.10 0.75 -1.85
CA GLN A 78 6.19 1.54 -2.67
C GLN A 78 6.27 1.19 -4.16
N ALA A 79 5.15 1.30 -4.85
CA ALA A 79 5.09 1.33 -6.31
C ALA A 79 5.19 2.77 -6.85
N GLU A 80 5.07 2.94 -8.18
CA GLU A 80 4.82 4.19 -8.93
C GLU A 80 5.97 5.22 -8.92
N SER A 81 6.93 5.13 -8.00
CA SER A 81 8.10 6.02 -7.96
C SER A 81 9.09 5.65 -9.07
N LEU A 82 9.22 6.54 -10.05
CA LEU A 82 9.95 6.33 -11.31
C LEU A 82 11.44 6.66 -11.17
N VAL A 83 12.29 5.80 -11.71
CA VAL A 83 13.74 6.01 -11.83
C VAL A 83 14.18 5.74 -13.27
N LEU A 84 14.91 6.67 -13.86
CA LEU A 84 15.53 6.53 -15.16
C LEU A 84 17.02 6.25 -14.99
N ALA A 85 17.55 5.18 -15.57
CA ALA A 85 18.96 4.80 -15.45
C ALA A 85 19.61 4.55 -16.81
N ASP A 86 20.90 4.79 -16.91
CA ASP A 86 21.72 4.48 -18.08
C ASP A 86 22.02 2.96 -18.17
N ALA A 87 22.74 2.55 -19.19
CA ALA A 87 23.12 1.15 -19.41
C ALA A 87 24.03 0.56 -18.31
N THR A 88 24.63 1.42 -17.47
CA THR A 88 25.44 0.99 -16.31
C THR A 88 24.65 0.92 -15.03
N GLY A 89 23.33 1.24 -15.08
CA GLY A 89 22.44 1.27 -13.91
C GLY A 89 22.56 2.55 -13.09
N ARG A 90 23.22 3.62 -13.59
CA ARG A 90 23.30 4.92 -12.91
C ARG A 90 22.11 5.79 -13.25
N PRO A 91 21.51 6.50 -12.29
CA PRO A 91 20.42 7.43 -12.56
C PRO A 91 20.87 8.54 -13.53
N VAL A 92 20.04 8.84 -14.53
CA VAL A 92 20.26 9.95 -15.48
C VAL A 92 19.57 11.24 -15.03
N ALA A 93 18.68 11.15 -14.04
CA ALA A 93 17.95 12.27 -13.44
C ALA A 93 17.51 11.90 -12.02
N PRO A 94 17.07 12.86 -11.19
CA PRO A 94 16.37 12.56 -9.95
C PRO A 94 15.18 11.64 -10.19
N GLY A 95 14.90 10.73 -9.24
CA GLY A 95 13.71 9.91 -9.26
C GLY A 95 12.44 10.77 -9.04
N ILE A 96 11.34 10.39 -9.67
CA ILE A 96 10.06 11.07 -9.56
C ILE A 96 9.17 10.24 -8.65
N SER A 97 8.77 10.81 -7.50
CA SER A 97 7.92 10.13 -6.51
C SER A 97 6.51 9.86 -7.04
N TRP A 98 5.84 8.86 -6.48
CA TRP A 98 4.41 8.63 -6.69
C TRP A 98 3.55 9.85 -6.27
N MET A 99 4.01 10.63 -5.28
CA MET A 99 3.34 11.85 -4.80
C MET A 99 3.47 13.06 -5.74
N ASP A 100 4.17 12.91 -6.86
CA ASP A 100 4.42 13.97 -7.82
C ASP A 100 3.21 14.16 -8.74
N GLU A 101 2.70 15.38 -8.83
CA GLU A 101 1.49 15.72 -9.57
C GLU A 101 1.76 16.52 -10.88
N ARG A 102 3.05 16.62 -11.32
CA ARG A 102 3.42 17.39 -12.51
C ARG A 102 2.75 16.95 -13.80
N SER A 103 2.26 15.70 -13.90
CA SER A 103 1.72 15.08 -15.12
C SER A 103 0.18 15.08 -15.20
N THR A 104 -0.48 16.04 -14.54
CA THR A 104 -1.96 16.16 -14.57
C THR A 104 -2.51 16.36 -15.97
N VAL A 105 -1.83 17.13 -16.84
CA VAL A 105 -2.22 17.36 -18.24
C VAL A 105 -2.11 16.06 -19.04
N GLU A 106 -1.03 15.32 -18.84
CA GLU A 106 -0.76 14.07 -19.54
C GLU A 106 -1.71 12.95 -19.09
N ALA A 107 -2.16 12.97 -17.83
CA ALA A 107 -3.23 12.08 -17.39
C ALA A 107 -4.53 12.34 -18.15
N ALA A 108 -4.91 13.60 -18.35
CA ALA A 108 -6.08 13.96 -19.16
C ALA A 108 -5.91 13.59 -20.66
N GLU A 109 -4.68 13.67 -21.19
CA GLU A 109 -4.40 13.22 -22.58
C GLU A 109 -4.60 11.71 -22.72
N ILE A 110 -4.11 10.90 -21.78
CA ILE A 110 -4.31 9.45 -21.76
C ILE A 110 -5.81 9.13 -21.68
N ALA A 111 -6.54 9.79 -20.78
CA ALA A 111 -7.99 9.62 -20.65
C ALA A 111 -8.77 9.99 -21.94
N ALA A 112 -8.28 10.94 -22.72
CA ALA A 112 -8.90 11.35 -24.00
C ALA A 112 -8.57 10.41 -25.17
N GLU A 113 -7.41 9.76 -25.14
CA GLU A 113 -6.94 8.87 -26.22
C GLU A 113 -7.51 7.47 -26.10
N PHE A 114 -7.61 6.93 -24.88
CA PHE A 114 -7.99 5.53 -24.65
C PHE A 114 -9.40 5.42 -24.07
N ASP A 115 -10.20 4.48 -24.62
CA ASP A 115 -11.50 4.15 -24.06
C ASP A 115 -11.37 3.70 -22.60
N ALA A 116 -12.11 4.31 -21.68
CA ALA A 116 -11.99 4.10 -20.24
C ALA A 116 -12.25 2.64 -19.84
N ARG A 117 -13.27 2.00 -20.46
CA ARG A 117 -13.59 0.60 -20.17
C ARG A 117 -12.48 -0.33 -20.64
N ARG A 118 -11.96 -0.11 -21.84
CA ARG A 118 -10.84 -0.88 -22.37
C ARG A 118 -9.58 -0.71 -21.51
N ALA A 119 -9.28 0.52 -21.10
CA ALA A 119 -8.13 0.81 -20.23
C ALA A 119 -8.27 0.09 -18.88
N PHE A 120 -9.45 0.16 -18.25
CA PHE A 120 -9.74 -0.56 -17.01
C PHE A 120 -9.61 -2.08 -17.19
N ASP A 121 -10.17 -2.66 -18.24
CA ASP A 121 -10.10 -4.11 -18.50
C ASP A 121 -8.65 -4.60 -18.71
N ILE A 122 -7.74 -3.73 -19.15
CA ILE A 122 -6.32 -4.01 -19.32
C ILE A 122 -5.54 -3.76 -18.05
N THR A 123 -5.66 -2.56 -17.47
CA THR A 123 -4.76 -2.12 -16.38
C THR A 123 -5.26 -2.44 -15.00
N GLY A 124 -6.57 -2.68 -14.84
CA GLY A 124 -7.20 -2.81 -13.54
C GLY A 124 -7.48 -1.47 -12.85
N GLU A 125 -7.09 -0.34 -13.44
CA GLU A 125 -7.19 0.97 -12.81
C GLU A 125 -8.37 1.78 -13.35
N PRO A 126 -9.18 2.41 -12.47
CA PRO A 126 -10.37 3.16 -12.88
C PRO A 126 -10.08 4.29 -13.87
N GLU A 127 -9.01 5.03 -13.64
CA GLU A 127 -8.65 6.20 -14.44
C GLU A 127 -7.14 6.49 -14.41
N PRO A 128 -6.60 7.17 -15.44
CA PRO A 128 -5.23 7.67 -15.39
C PRO A 128 -5.17 8.90 -14.49
N VAL A 129 -4.27 8.84 -13.48
CA VAL A 129 -3.98 9.95 -12.56
C VAL A 129 -2.49 10.26 -12.55
N PRO A 130 -2.04 11.46 -12.10
CA PRO A 130 -0.62 11.85 -12.10
C PRO A 130 0.30 10.90 -11.36
N THR A 131 -0.23 10.10 -10.44
CA THR A 131 0.51 9.11 -9.65
C THR A 131 1.19 8.06 -10.54
N TRP A 132 0.54 7.65 -11.64
CA TRP A 132 1.01 6.54 -12.47
C TRP A 132 2.29 6.84 -13.24
N PRO A 133 3.25 5.89 -13.32
CA PRO A 133 4.43 5.99 -14.20
C PRO A 133 4.12 6.34 -15.65
N ALA A 134 3.02 5.83 -16.21
CA ALA A 134 2.60 6.13 -17.58
C ALA A 134 2.46 7.64 -17.83
N THR A 135 1.78 8.36 -16.95
CA THR A 135 1.56 9.80 -17.09
C THR A 135 2.85 10.59 -16.95
N LYS A 136 3.74 10.18 -16.00
CA LYS A 136 5.07 10.78 -15.80
C LYS A 136 5.98 10.57 -17.00
N LEU A 137 5.94 9.38 -17.61
CA LEU A 137 6.69 9.08 -18.85
C LEU A 137 6.19 9.92 -20.02
N ARG A 138 4.86 10.07 -20.17
CA ARG A 138 4.28 10.97 -21.16
C ARG A 138 4.75 12.42 -20.96
N TRP A 139 4.79 12.88 -19.70
CA TRP A 139 5.32 14.20 -19.34
C TRP A 139 6.81 14.33 -19.73
N LEU A 140 7.64 13.35 -19.40
CA LEU A 140 9.08 13.34 -19.74
C LEU A 140 9.27 13.38 -21.25
N ALA A 141 8.51 12.60 -22.02
CA ALA A 141 8.59 12.59 -23.50
C ALA A 141 8.32 13.97 -24.11
N ARG A 142 7.46 14.78 -23.48
CA ARG A 142 7.08 16.11 -23.97
C ARG A 142 7.97 17.23 -23.45
N HIS A 143 8.37 17.18 -22.19
CA HIS A 143 9.03 18.31 -21.51
C HIS A 143 10.53 18.10 -21.28
N GLN A 144 10.98 16.84 -21.25
CA GLN A 144 12.38 16.46 -21.03
C GLN A 144 12.80 15.27 -21.94
N PRO A 145 12.60 15.38 -23.27
CA PRO A 145 12.87 14.28 -24.20
C PRO A 145 14.33 13.82 -24.16
N ASP A 146 15.29 14.72 -23.93
CA ASP A 146 16.70 14.38 -23.84
C ASP A 146 17.00 13.51 -22.61
N VAL A 147 16.34 13.77 -21.47
CA VAL A 147 16.47 12.96 -20.26
C VAL A 147 15.88 11.56 -20.50
N LEU A 148 14.70 11.49 -21.09
CA LEU A 148 14.07 10.22 -21.44
C LEU A 148 14.92 9.44 -22.46
N ALA A 149 15.51 10.10 -23.45
CA ALA A 149 16.37 9.47 -24.45
C ALA A 149 17.69 8.94 -23.84
N ALA A 150 18.25 9.61 -22.85
CA ALA A 150 19.47 9.18 -22.17
C ALA A 150 19.26 7.92 -21.28
N ALA A 151 18.01 7.61 -20.90
CA ALA A 151 17.73 6.44 -20.08
C ALA A 151 17.77 5.16 -20.93
N HIS A 152 18.57 4.18 -20.50
CA HIS A 152 18.55 2.82 -21.05
C HIS A 152 17.48 1.97 -20.35
N HIS A 153 17.28 2.19 -19.05
CA HIS A 153 16.31 1.50 -18.23
C HIS A 153 15.27 2.48 -17.67
N VAL A 154 14.00 2.12 -17.78
CA VAL A 154 12.84 2.82 -17.18
C VAL A 154 12.31 1.95 -16.04
N LEU A 155 12.60 2.34 -14.82
CA LEU A 155 12.44 1.50 -13.62
C LEU A 155 11.50 2.16 -12.61
N MET A 156 10.95 1.38 -11.69
CA MET A 156 10.52 1.89 -10.40
C MET A 156 11.67 1.78 -9.39
N ILE A 157 11.54 2.48 -8.26
CA ILE A 157 12.58 2.52 -7.22
C ILE A 157 13.00 1.12 -6.76
N LYS A 158 12.05 0.20 -6.64
CA LYS A 158 12.30 -1.20 -6.25
C LYS A 158 13.11 -1.93 -7.32
N ASP A 159 12.77 -1.76 -8.60
CA ASP A 159 13.50 -2.35 -9.72
C ASP A 159 14.92 -1.81 -9.81
N PHE A 160 15.09 -0.51 -9.51
CA PHE A 160 16.40 0.13 -9.46
C PHE A 160 17.28 -0.49 -8.38
N VAL A 161 16.75 -0.71 -7.17
CA VAL A 161 17.49 -1.38 -6.10
C VAL A 161 17.86 -2.82 -6.50
N LEU A 162 16.94 -3.57 -7.14
CA LEU A 162 17.22 -4.92 -7.65
C LEU A 162 18.31 -4.92 -8.72
N LEU A 163 18.27 -3.96 -9.68
CA LEU A 163 19.30 -3.79 -10.69
C LEU A 163 20.66 -3.50 -10.05
N ARG A 164 20.72 -2.59 -9.09
CA ARG A 164 21.98 -2.21 -8.41
C ARG A 164 22.55 -3.36 -7.57
N LEU A 165 21.68 -4.16 -6.95
CA LEU A 165 22.13 -5.34 -6.18
C LEU A 165 22.67 -6.45 -7.08
N THR A 166 22.02 -6.73 -8.22
CA THR A 166 22.23 -7.97 -8.99
C THR A 166 22.78 -7.79 -10.40
N GLY A 167 22.71 -6.56 -10.94
CA GLY A 167 22.99 -6.31 -12.36
C GLY A 167 21.82 -6.67 -13.30
N HIS A 168 20.67 -7.11 -12.78
CA HIS A 168 19.53 -7.54 -13.57
C HIS A 168 18.37 -6.54 -13.46
N ALA A 169 17.93 -5.97 -14.59
CA ALA A 169 16.74 -5.13 -14.68
C ALA A 169 15.49 -6.02 -14.67
N VAL A 170 14.90 -6.21 -13.50
CA VAL A 170 13.66 -6.98 -13.31
C VAL A 170 12.63 -6.16 -12.57
N GLY A 171 11.35 -6.37 -12.91
CA GLY A 171 10.21 -5.81 -12.20
C GLY A 171 9.20 -6.93 -11.91
N GLU A 172 8.75 -7.06 -10.67
CA GLU A 172 7.81 -8.11 -10.34
C GLU A 172 6.36 -7.66 -10.57
N GLU A 173 5.49 -8.64 -10.84
CA GLU A 173 4.14 -8.42 -11.36
C GLU A 173 3.27 -7.51 -10.47
N THR A 174 3.36 -7.63 -9.13
CA THR A 174 2.45 -6.90 -8.24
C THR A 174 2.69 -5.39 -8.30
N THR A 175 3.96 -4.95 -8.37
CA THR A 175 4.27 -3.53 -8.58
C THR A 175 4.02 -3.06 -10.01
N ARG A 176 4.12 -3.97 -11.03
CA ARG A 176 3.77 -3.61 -12.41
C ARG A 176 2.30 -3.22 -12.57
N GLY A 177 1.40 -3.84 -11.80
CA GLY A 177 -0.02 -3.49 -11.77
C GLY A 177 -0.29 -2.01 -11.49
N PHE A 178 0.62 -1.31 -10.81
CA PHE A 178 0.53 0.11 -10.44
C PHE A 178 1.28 1.04 -11.38
N THR A 179 1.40 0.70 -12.66
CA THR A 179 2.13 1.54 -13.64
C THR A 179 1.24 2.21 -14.68
N TYR A 180 0.01 1.74 -14.86
CA TYR A 180 -0.87 2.05 -16.00
C TYR A 180 -0.26 1.63 -17.35
N LEU A 181 0.79 0.79 -17.33
CA LEU A 181 1.51 0.24 -18.48
C LEU A 181 1.40 -1.27 -18.57
N PHE A 182 0.64 -1.91 -17.67
CA PHE A 182 0.63 -3.36 -17.50
C PHE A 182 -0.74 -3.95 -17.81
N ASP A 183 -0.76 -4.95 -18.68
CA ASP A 183 -1.94 -5.75 -18.98
C ASP A 183 -2.06 -6.84 -17.88
N VAL A 184 -2.90 -6.56 -16.88
CA VAL A 184 -3.07 -7.42 -15.71
C VAL A 184 -3.55 -8.82 -16.08
N PRO A 185 -4.58 -9.01 -16.92
CA PRO A 185 -5.01 -10.33 -17.34
C PRO A 185 -3.94 -11.14 -18.08
N GLN A 186 -3.14 -10.47 -18.93
CA GLN A 186 -2.15 -11.16 -19.78
C GLN A 186 -0.74 -11.17 -19.18
N ARG A 187 -0.55 -10.53 -18.03
CA ARG A 187 0.74 -10.46 -17.32
C ARG A 187 1.90 -9.97 -18.21
N ARG A 188 1.67 -8.92 -18.99
CA ARG A 188 2.62 -8.31 -19.92
C ARG A 188 2.47 -6.81 -19.99
N TYR A 189 3.44 -6.11 -20.56
CA TYR A 189 3.29 -4.68 -20.82
C TYR A 189 2.23 -4.41 -21.88
N TRP A 190 1.48 -3.32 -21.71
CA TRP A 190 0.57 -2.76 -22.70
C TRP A 190 1.36 -1.88 -23.67
N SER A 191 1.80 -2.48 -24.78
CA SER A 191 2.73 -1.84 -25.75
C SER A 191 2.18 -0.56 -26.36
N GLU A 192 0.88 -0.51 -26.66
CA GLU A 192 0.22 0.69 -27.22
C GLU A 192 0.29 1.88 -26.23
N MET A 193 0.09 1.64 -24.94
CA MET A 193 0.23 2.67 -23.91
C MET A 193 1.70 3.08 -23.74
N ALA A 194 2.64 2.16 -23.73
CA ALA A 194 4.06 2.45 -23.63
C ALA A 194 4.52 3.33 -24.81
N GLU A 195 4.12 2.99 -26.04
CA GLU A 195 4.40 3.78 -27.25
C GLU A 195 3.79 5.19 -27.16
N PHE A 196 2.52 5.31 -26.75
CA PHE A 196 1.87 6.61 -26.53
C PHE A 196 2.60 7.46 -25.50
N CYS A 197 3.15 6.83 -24.44
CA CYS A 197 3.96 7.49 -23.43
C CYS A 197 5.41 7.78 -23.86
N GLY A 198 5.80 7.40 -25.09
CA GLY A 198 7.13 7.66 -25.64
C GLY A 198 8.23 6.70 -25.17
N VAL A 199 7.86 5.50 -24.76
CA VAL A 199 8.79 4.49 -24.22
C VAL A 199 8.69 3.19 -25.03
N ASP A 200 9.84 2.68 -25.47
CA ASP A 200 9.95 1.34 -26.00
C ASP A 200 9.85 0.31 -24.85
N VAL A 201 9.05 -0.74 -25.04
CA VAL A 201 8.87 -1.84 -24.06
C VAL A 201 10.19 -2.50 -23.69
N ASP A 202 11.14 -2.56 -24.61
CA ASP A 202 12.48 -3.15 -24.37
C ASP A 202 13.32 -2.36 -23.32
N ARG A 203 12.91 -1.13 -23.02
CA ARG A 203 13.53 -0.32 -21.95
C ARG A 203 12.91 -0.54 -20.58
N LEU A 204 11.75 -1.20 -20.53
CA LEU A 204 11.11 -1.60 -19.28
C LEU A 204 11.76 -2.85 -18.71
N PRO A 205 11.74 -3.06 -17.39
CA PRO A 205 12.39 -4.23 -16.79
C PRO A 205 11.69 -5.54 -17.18
N ARG A 206 12.45 -6.63 -17.26
CA ARG A 206 11.87 -7.97 -17.49
C ARG A 206 10.90 -8.32 -16.36
N ILE A 207 9.70 -8.71 -16.71
CA ILE A 207 8.65 -9.09 -15.74
C ILE A 207 9.01 -10.44 -15.12
N VAL A 208 8.86 -10.55 -13.79
CA VAL A 208 9.01 -11.80 -13.03
C VAL A 208 7.85 -11.94 -12.03
N PRO A 209 7.45 -13.15 -11.65
CA PRO A 209 6.51 -13.38 -10.56
C PRO A 209 7.01 -12.77 -9.23
N ALA A 210 6.10 -12.38 -8.35
CA ALA A 210 6.44 -11.97 -6.99
C ALA A 210 7.23 -13.07 -6.26
N GLY A 211 8.16 -12.69 -5.39
CA GLY A 211 8.99 -13.63 -4.63
C GLY A 211 10.08 -14.36 -5.45
N THR A 212 10.29 -14.03 -6.73
CA THR A 212 11.33 -14.64 -7.56
C THR A 212 12.73 -14.34 -7.02
N ILE A 213 13.60 -15.36 -6.92
CA ILE A 213 15.04 -15.16 -6.73
C ILE A 213 15.62 -14.60 -8.04
N VAL A 214 16.11 -13.35 -7.98
CA VAL A 214 16.66 -12.63 -9.14
C VAL A 214 18.07 -13.11 -9.51
N GLY A 215 18.89 -13.40 -8.48
CA GLY A 215 20.26 -13.82 -8.60
C GLY A 215 21.02 -13.57 -7.29
N GLU A 216 22.34 -13.66 -7.35
CA GLU A 216 23.23 -13.25 -6.27
C GLU A 216 23.58 -11.76 -6.42
N VAL A 217 24.05 -11.15 -5.35
CA VAL A 217 24.59 -9.79 -5.42
C VAL A 217 25.86 -9.76 -6.28
N THR A 218 26.10 -8.62 -6.95
CA THR A 218 27.36 -8.43 -7.72
C THR A 218 28.59 -8.45 -6.81
N ASP A 219 29.77 -8.75 -7.37
CA ASP A 219 31.04 -8.71 -6.64
C ASP A 219 31.35 -7.34 -6.01
N GLU A 220 30.88 -6.26 -6.63
CA GLU A 220 31.03 -4.89 -6.12
C GLU A 220 30.16 -4.71 -4.86
N VAL A 221 28.89 -5.05 -4.94
CA VAL A 221 27.95 -4.96 -3.81
C VAL A 221 28.36 -5.90 -2.68
N ARG A 222 28.85 -7.10 -3.01
CA ARG A 222 29.33 -8.07 -2.04
C ARG A 222 30.39 -7.50 -1.10
N LYS A 223 31.29 -6.65 -1.60
CA LYS A 223 32.35 -5.99 -0.82
C LYS A 223 31.84 -4.89 0.12
N MET A 224 30.62 -4.40 -0.13
CA MET A 224 29.97 -3.37 0.67
C MET A 224 29.03 -3.95 1.73
N LEU A 225 28.71 -5.24 1.66
CA LEU A 225 27.84 -5.94 2.60
C LEU A 225 28.64 -6.60 3.74
N PRO A 226 28.00 -6.91 4.87
CA PRO A 226 28.58 -7.76 5.92
C PRO A 226 29.00 -9.14 5.38
N ASP A 227 29.88 -9.83 6.11
CA ASP A 227 30.25 -11.19 5.71
C ASP A 227 29.06 -12.15 5.84
N ALA A 228 28.87 -12.98 4.82
CA ALA A 228 27.92 -14.10 4.76
C ALA A 228 28.44 -15.15 3.78
N ALA A 229 27.98 -16.39 3.81
CA ALA A 229 28.43 -17.39 2.85
C ALA A 229 27.98 -17.03 1.43
N VAL A 230 26.70 -16.71 1.26
CA VAL A 230 26.10 -16.28 -0.01
C VAL A 230 25.10 -15.16 0.29
N TYR A 231 24.94 -14.24 -0.66
CA TYR A 231 23.82 -13.30 -0.70
C TYR A 231 23.00 -13.53 -1.96
N SER A 232 21.81 -14.11 -1.82
CA SER A 232 20.80 -14.12 -2.87
C SER A 232 19.83 -12.96 -2.73
N VAL A 233 19.23 -12.51 -3.84
CA VAL A 233 18.30 -11.38 -3.89
C VAL A 233 16.94 -11.88 -4.37
N ASN A 234 15.90 -11.55 -3.60
CA ASN A 234 14.52 -11.88 -3.90
C ASN A 234 13.75 -10.60 -4.30
N ALA A 235 12.98 -10.68 -5.37
CA ALA A 235 12.21 -9.55 -5.90
C ALA A 235 11.09 -9.09 -4.95
N GLY A 236 10.69 -9.91 -3.96
CA GLY A 236 9.59 -9.58 -3.05
C GLY A 236 8.26 -9.36 -3.77
N ALA A 237 7.44 -8.47 -3.23
CA ALA A 237 6.18 -8.01 -3.80
C ALA A 237 5.91 -6.55 -3.38
N LEU A 238 4.78 -5.97 -3.80
CA LEU A 238 4.29 -4.69 -3.31
C LEU A 238 4.13 -4.71 -1.78
N ASP A 239 4.42 -3.60 -1.10
CA ASP A 239 4.37 -3.49 0.37
C ASP A 239 2.99 -3.84 0.95
N HIS A 240 1.90 -3.33 0.37
CA HIS A 240 0.53 -3.68 0.79
C HIS A 240 0.25 -5.18 0.70
N PHE A 241 0.73 -5.86 -0.35
CA PHE A 241 0.50 -7.29 -0.52
C PHE A 241 1.43 -8.12 0.36
N CYS A 242 2.67 -7.66 0.55
CA CYS A 242 3.54 -8.22 1.59
C CYS A 242 2.90 -8.07 2.98
N ALA A 243 2.29 -6.93 3.30
CA ALA A 243 1.61 -6.73 4.58
C ALA A 243 0.43 -7.71 4.78
N MET A 244 -0.32 -8.04 3.72
CA MET A 244 -1.35 -9.09 3.79
C MET A 244 -0.73 -10.44 4.18
N VAL A 245 0.42 -10.81 3.59
CA VAL A 245 1.12 -12.06 3.94
C VAL A 245 1.66 -11.98 5.38
N GLY A 246 2.29 -10.88 5.75
CA GLY A 246 2.89 -10.68 7.08
C GLY A 246 1.89 -10.70 8.24
N THR A 247 0.63 -10.37 7.96
CA THR A 247 -0.48 -10.38 8.93
C THR A 247 -1.39 -11.62 8.81
N ASP A 248 -1.01 -12.58 7.97
CA ASP A 248 -1.82 -13.78 7.65
C ASP A 248 -3.21 -13.41 7.08
N ALA A 249 -3.29 -12.29 6.37
CA ALA A 249 -4.51 -11.80 5.70
C ALA A 249 -4.55 -12.15 4.20
N TYR A 250 -3.50 -12.73 3.64
CA TYR A 250 -3.45 -13.13 2.23
C TYR A 250 -4.19 -14.45 2.01
N ARG A 251 -5.50 -14.42 2.26
CA ARG A 251 -6.43 -15.57 2.17
C ARG A 251 -7.79 -15.10 1.67
N PRO A 252 -8.53 -15.95 0.92
CA PRO A 252 -9.90 -15.63 0.52
C PRO A 252 -10.79 -15.31 1.72
N GLY A 253 -11.62 -14.28 1.58
CA GLY A 253 -12.57 -13.87 2.63
C GLY A 253 -11.99 -12.98 3.72
N ILE A 254 -10.70 -12.66 3.70
CA ILE A 254 -10.05 -11.77 4.66
C ILE A 254 -9.69 -10.45 3.98
N ALA A 255 -10.29 -9.35 4.43
CA ALA A 255 -9.95 -8.00 4.01
C ALA A 255 -8.82 -7.45 4.87
N ASN A 256 -7.73 -6.98 4.25
CA ASN A 256 -6.67 -6.26 4.94
C ASN A 256 -6.94 -4.76 4.86
N ALA A 257 -7.22 -4.12 6.01
CA ALA A 257 -7.54 -2.70 6.11
C ALA A 257 -6.37 -1.96 6.78
N SER A 258 -5.65 -1.14 6.03
CA SER A 258 -4.66 -0.22 6.57
C SER A 258 -5.35 1.08 7.00
N ALA A 259 -5.44 1.30 8.31
CA ALA A 259 -6.02 2.50 8.91
C ALA A 259 -4.91 3.47 9.35
N GLY A 260 -4.24 4.04 8.37
CA GLY A 260 -3.28 5.14 8.52
C GLY A 260 -3.91 6.50 8.23
N THR A 261 -3.17 7.40 7.60
CA THR A 261 -3.67 8.70 7.10
C THR A 261 -4.88 8.49 6.19
N VAL A 262 -4.75 7.56 5.24
CA VAL A 262 -5.83 7.09 4.36
C VAL A 262 -6.38 5.74 4.85
N LEU A 263 -7.51 5.32 4.30
CA LEU A 263 -8.09 4.01 4.52
C LEU A 263 -7.89 3.18 3.24
N ALA A 264 -6.83 2.37 3.22
CA ALA A 264 -6.58 1.44 2.13
C ALA A 264 -7.09 0.04 2.49
N LEU A 265 -7.73 -0.63 1.54
CA LEU A 265 -8.25 -1.98 1.70
C LEU A 265 -7.78 -2.87 0.55
N SER A 266 -7.26 -4.04 0.90
CA SER A 266 -6.84 -5.07 -0.05
C SER A 266 -7.57 -6.38 0.25
N LEU A 267 -7.97 -7.09 -0.81
CA LEU A 267 -8.70 -8.36 -0.71
C LEU A 267 -8.22 -9.31 -1.81
N LEU A 268 -7.91 -10.55 -1.47
CA LEU A 268 -7.70 -11.59 -2.48
C LEU A 268 -9.03 -11.88 -3.17
N ALA A 269 -9.08 -11.61 -4.49
CA ALA A 269 -10.32 -11.68 -5.25
C ALA A 269 -10.83 -13.12 -5.44
N GLY A 270 -12.15 -13.26 -5.55
CA GLY A 270 -12.79 -14.47 -6.03
C GLY A 270 -12.73 -14.63 -7.56
N ASP A 271 -13.66 -15.39 -8.12
CA ASP A 271 -13.62 -15.86 -9.52
C ASP A 271 -13.68 -14.74 -10.59
N ASP A 272 -14.39 -13.65 -10.34
CA ASP A 272 -14.40 -12.47 -11.25
C ASP A 272 -14.05 -11.19 -10.47
N PRO A 273 -12.82 -10.68 -10.63
CA PRO A 273 -12.35 -9.53 -9.89
C PRO A 273 -12.84 -8.18 -10.43
N ARG A 274 -13.47 -8.13 -11.62
CA ARG A 274 -13.76 -6.87 -12.31
C ARG A 274 -15.03 -6.21 -11.79
N ASP A 275 -14.91 -5.01 -11.28
CA ASP A 275 -16.06 -4.15 -10.97
C ASP A 275 -16.68 -3.61 -12.28
N PRO A 276 -17.96 -3.93 -12.59
CA PRO A 276 -18.63 -3.39 -13.77
C PRO A 276 -18.72 -1.84 -13.78
N ALA A 277 -18.71 -1.22 -12.61
CA ALA A 277 -18.73 0.23 -12.46
C ALA A 277 -17.33 0.86 -12.43
N MET A 278 -16.26 0.07 -12.55
CA MET A 278 -14.86 0.53 -12.58
C MET A 278 -14.47 1.37 -11.35
N ARG A 279 -14.91 1.00 -10.15
CA ARG A 279 -14.65 1.76 -8.92
C ARG A 279 -13.59 1.11 -8.03
N VAL A 280 -13.34 -0.16 -8.23
CA VAL A 280 -12.37 -0.94 -7.47
C VAL A 280 -11.26 -1.41 -8.40
N SER A 281 -10.01 -1.10 -8.07
CA SER A 281 -8.85 -1.56 -8.83
C SER A 281 -8.62 -3.05 -8.64
N PHE A 282 -8.08 -3.71 -9.67
CA PHE A 282 -7.65 -5.09 -9.59
C PHE A 282 -6.22 -5.25 -10.10
N HIS A 283 -5.42 -6.02 -9.36
CA HIS A 283 -3.97 -6.15 -9.58
C HIS A 283 -3.53 -7.60 -9.61
N PRO A 284 -2.36 -7.90 -10.18
CA PRO A 284 -1.75 -9.22 -10.05
C PRO A 284 -1.58 -9.59 -8.58
N GLY A 285 -2.03 -10.78 -8.18
CA GLY A 285 -1.73 -11.33 -6.87
C GLY A 285 -0.29 -11.84 -6.77
N ILE A 286 0.11 -12.24 -5.56
CA ILE A 286 1.46 -12.78 -5.27
C ILE A 286 1.67 -14.12 -5.96
N LEU A 287 0.68 -15.00 -5.93
CA LEU A 287 0.78 -16.31 -6.58
C LEU A 287 0.24 -16.24 -8.02
N PRO A 288 0.77 -17.08 -8.93
CA PRO A 288 0.32 -17.11 -10.32
C PRO A 288 -1.18 -17.35 -10.46
N GLY A 289 -1.85 -16.53 -11.27
CA GLY A 289 -3.28 -16.65 -11.53
C GLY A 289 -4.18 -15.97 -10.51
N GLU A 290 -3.64 -15.50 -9.40
CA GLU A 290 -4.39 -14.74 -8.40
C GLU A 290 -4.53 -13.26 -8.78
N THR A 291 -5.55 -12.64 -8.23
CA THR A 291 -5.82 -11.21 -8.37
C THR A 291 -6.13 -10.63 -7.00
N VAL A 292 -5.61 -9.45 -6.71
CA VAL A 292 -5.93 -8.68 -5.51
C VAL A 292 -6.74 -7.46 -5.90
N LEU A 293 -7.88 -7.27 -5.26
CA LEU A 293 -8.62 -6.02 -5.31
C LEU A 293 -7.99 -5.02 -4.36
N PHE A 294 -7.89 -3.78 -4.81
CA PHE A 294 -7.33 -2.69 -4.03
C PHE A 294 -8.25 -1.47 -4.12
N THR A 295 -8.45 -0.80 -3.00
CA THR A 295 -9.20 0.45 -2.94
C THR A 295 -8.62 1.33 -1.84
N CYS A 296 -8.56 2.63 -2.08
CA CYS A 296 -8.00 3.58 -1.14
C CYS A 296 -8.90 4.80 -1.04
N ALA A 297 -9.47 5.03 0.15
CA ALA A 297 -10.22 6.25 0.45
C ALA A 297 -9.28 7.26 1.13
N ASP A 298 -9.31 8.51 0.67
CA ASP A 298 -8.45 9.60 1.16
C ASP A 298 -8.77 10.04 2.59
N SER A 299 -9.84 9.52 3.17
CA SER A 299 -10.28 9.78 4.52
C SER A 299 -10.08 8.55 5.41
N GLY A 300 -9.02 8.56 6.19
CA GLY A 300 -8.72 7.56 7.21
C GLY A 300 -8.50 8.21 8.57
N GLY A 301 -7.41 7.86 9.23
CA GLY A 301 -7.00 8.44 10.51
C GLY A 301 -6.79 9.94 10.47
N VAL A 302 -6.46 10.50 9.28
CA VAL A 302 -6.29 11.95 9.07
C VAL A 302 -7.52 12.76 9.50
N ALA A 303 -8.72 12.21 9.37
CA ALA A 303 -9.94 12.92 9.78
C ALA A 303 -10.03 13.07 11.31
N LEU A 304 -9.59 12.06 12.07
CA LEU A 304 -9.52 12.16 13.52
C LEU A 304 -8.36 13.06 13.96
N GLU A 305 -7.19 12.98 13.32
CA GLU A 305 -6.05 13.87 13.57
C GLU A 305 -6.45 15.33 13.34
N TRP A 306 -7.05 15.63 12.18
CA TRP A 306 -7.58 16.95 11.85
C TRP A 306 -8.57 17.45 12.93
N TYR A 307 -9.50 16.58 13.36
CA TYR A 307 -10.46 16.95 14.39
C TYR A 307 -9.77 17.28 15.72
N LEU A 308 -8.82 16.44 16.16
CA LEU A 308 -8.10 16.63 17.42
C LEU A 308 -7.24 17.88 17.39
N GLU A 309 -6.59 18.18 16.27
CA GLU A 309 -5.69 19.32 16.12
C GLU A 309 -6.42 20.67 15.98
N HIS A 310 -7.51 20.70 15.21
CA HIS A 310 -8.12 21.95 14.80
C HIS A 310 -9.48 22.28 15.47
N ILE A 311 -10.18 21.27 16.00
CA ILE A 311 -11.56 21.44 16.49
C ILE A 311 -11.71 21.11 17.97
N SER A 312 -11.00 20.13 18.48
CA SER A 312 -11.26 19.55 19.80
C SER A 312 -10.78 20.35 21.01
N ASP A 313 -10.18 21.52 20.81
CA ASP A 313 -9.62 22.37 21.87
C ASP A 313 -8.63 21.63 22.80
N GLY A 314 -7.63 20.96 22.20
CA GLY A 314 -6.56 20.27 22.91
C GLY A 314 -6.96 18.95 23.56
N LEU A 315 -8.01 18.30 23.09
CA LEU A 315 -8.39 16.95 23.54
C LEU A 315 -7.28 15.96 23.18
N ARG A 316 -6.74 15.29 24.19
CA ARG A 316 -5.71 14.28 24.01
C ARG A 316 -6.33 12.91 23.74
N TYR A 317 -5.65 12.10 22.94
CA TYR A 317 -6.12 10.79 22.51
C TYR A 317 -6.41 9.85 23.68
N GLU A 318 -5.57 9.83 24.71
CA GLU A 318 -5.74 8.99 25.91
C GLU A 318 -6.98 9.41 26.73
N THR A 319 -7.27 10.71 26.79
CA THR A 319 -8.48 11.23 27.44
C THR A 319 -9.72 10.86 26.64
N LEU A 320 -9.66 10.98 25.30
CA LEU A 320 -10.75 10.61 24.41
C LEU A 320 -11.12 9.14 24.58
N GLU A 321 -10.16 8.21 24.57
CA GLU A 321 -10.39 6.77 24.74
C GLU A 321 -11.16 6.46 26.04
N THR A 322 -10.78 7.12 27.14
CA THR A 322 -11.46 6.96 28.45
C THR A 322 -12.88 7.49 28.44
N GLU A 323 -13.09 8.68 27.89
CA GLU A 323 -14.41 9.35 27.83
C GLU A 323 -15.38 8.55 26.93
N LEU A 324 -14.93 8.05 25.78
CA LEU A 324 -15.75 7.28 24.86
C LEU A 324 -16.29 5.99 25.49
N GLN A 325 -15.50 5.33 26.35
CA GLN A 325 -15.93 4.09 27.02
C GLN A 325 -17.04 4.28 28.08
N THR A 326 -17.23 5.49 28.55
CA THR A 326 -18.15 5.82 29.67
C THR A 326 -19.45 6.45 29.22
N ARG A 327 -19.61 6.78 27.93
CA ARG A 327 -20.76 7.53 27.40
C ARG A 327 -21.69 6.65 26.55
N ASP A 328 -22.96 7.03 26.53
CA ASP A 328 -23.91 6.55 25.52
C ASP A 328 -23.79 7.44 24.26
N HIS A 329 -23.63 6.79 23.13
CA HIS A 329 -23.43 7.45 21.83
C HIS A 329 -24.65 7.31 20.89
N ALA A 330 -25.80 6.84 21.39
CA ALA A 330 -26.99 6.59 20.57
C ALA A 330 -27.47 7.85 19.82
N ASP A 331 -27.36 9.00 20.47
CA ASP A 331 -27.79 10.30 19.95
C ASP A 331 -26.64 11.16 19.38
N ALA A 332 -25.43 10.63 19.23
CA ALA A 332 -24.32 11.40 18.68
C ALA A 332 -24.61 11.89 17.24
N PRO A 333 -24.08 13.03 16.81
CA PRO A 333 -24.25 13.52 15.44
C PRO A 333 -23.62 12.53 14.44
N LEU A 334 -23.99 12.65 13.17
CA LEU A 334 -23.34 11.90 12.09
C LEU A 334 -22.19 12.76 11.53
N PHE A 335 -21.13 12.09 11.08
CA PHE A 335 -20.04 12.75 10.36
C PHE A 335 -19.79 12.07 9.00
N LEU A 336 -19.79 12.87 7.94
CA LEU A 336 -19.40 12.45 6.60
C LEU A 336 -17.91 12.77 6.42
N PRO A 337 -17.02 11.77 6.27
CA PRO A 337 -15.57 11.96 6.40
C PRO A 337 -14.87 12.47 5.12
N TYR A 338 -15.53 13.22 4.26
CA TYR A 338 -15.02 13.62 2.94
C TYR A 338 -14.28 14.95 2.97
N LEU A 339 -13.26 15.06 3.82
CA LEU A 339 -12.49 16.30 4.00
C LEU A 339 -11.71 16.72 2.74
N THR A 340 -11.31 15.75 1.93
CA THR A 340 -10.52 15.92 0.69
C THR A 340 -11.28 15.54 -0.58
N GLY A 341 -12.59 15.38 -0.50
CA GLY A 341 -13.40 14.75 -1.52
C GLY A 341 -13.63 13.28 -1.19
N VAL A 342 -14.12 12.51 -2.14
CA VAL A 342 -14.27 11.06 -2.00
C VAL A 342 -13.77 10.36 -3.25
N ASN A 343 -12.88 9.42 -3.03
CA ASN A 343 -12.50 8.39 -3.99
C ASN A 343 -13.51 7.22 -3.89
N PRO A 344 -13.13 5.95 -3.92
CA PRO A 344 -14.10 4.88 -3.77
C PRO A 344 -14.94 5.02 -2.49
N PRO A 345 -16.21 4.61 -2.52
CA PRO A 345 -16.88 4.06 -3.69
C PRO A 345 -17.59 5.08 -4.59
N GLU A 346 -17.70 6.36 -4.22
CA GLU A 346 -18.53 7.37 -4.91
C GLU A 346 -17.80 8.13 -6.02
N PHE A 347 -16.48 8.30 -5.95
CA PHE A 347 -15.66 9.11 -6.87
C PHE A 347 -16.23 10.53 -7.10
N ASN A 348 -16.36 11.31 -6.02
CA ASN A 348 -16.88 12.67 -6.05
C ASN A 348 -15.90 13.66 -5.43
N ALA A 349 -15.03 14.27 -6.24
CA ALA A 349 -14.05 15.26 -5.80
C ALA A 349 -14.70 16.54 -5.21
N ALA A 350 -15.98 16.79 -5.46
CA ALA A 350 -16.71 17.93 -4.92
C ALA A 350 -17.30 17.66 -3.53
N ALA A 351 -17.35 16.43 -3.05
CA ALA A 351 -17.84 16.10 -1.72
C ALA A 351 -16.98 16.79 -0.64
N ARG A 352 -17.61 17.17 0.46
CA ARG A 352 -16.96 17.81 1.61
C ARG A 352 -17.42 17.16 2.90
N GLY A 353 -16.55 17.19 3.93
CA GLY A 353 -16.89 16.74 5.27
C GLY A 353 -18.05 17.53 5.87
N ALA A 354 -18.93 16.83 6.60
CA ALA A 354 -20.08 17.48 7.23
C ALA A 354 -20.46 16.79 8.54
N PHE A 355 -20.79 17.59 9.56
CA PHE A 355 -21.52 17.13 10.73
C PHE A 355 -23.03 17.35 10.53
N LEU A 356 -23.85 16.34 10.79
CA LEU A 356 -25.29 16.39 10.64
C LEU A 356 -25.97 16.11 11.98
N ASP A 357 -27.19 16.59 12.14
CA ASP A 357 -28.03 16.40 13.32
C ASP A 357 -27.42 16.96 14.63
N LEU A 358 -26.64 18.04 14.53
CA LEU A 358 -26.06 18.75 15.68
C LEU A 358 -27.16 19.33 16.58
N GLN A 359 -26.97 19.20 17.90
CA GLN A 359 -27.82 19.76 18.94
C GLN A 359 -26.98 20.49 19.98
N LEU A 360 -27.61 21.39 20.73
CA LEU A 360 -26.91 22.19 21.76
C LEU A 360 -26.25 21.38 22.89
N ARG A 361 -26.66 20.14 23.10
CA ARG A 361 -26.10 19.25 24.11
C ARG A 361 -24.81 18.58 23.67
N HIS A 362 -24.52 18.53 22.37
CA HIS A 362 -23.36 17.83 21.86
C HIS A 362 -22.08 18.58 22.20
N ASP A 363 -21.13 17.87 22.74
CA ASP A 363 -19.80 18.38 23.09
C ASP A 363 -18.71 17.81 22.18
N ARG A 364 -17.46 18.16 22.48
CA ARG A 364 -16.30 17.71 21.71
C ARG A 364 -16.10 16.19 21.69
N ILE A 365 -16.60 15.46 22.70
CA ILE A 365 -16.48 13.99 22.73
C ILE A 365 -17.50 13.37 21.77
N ASP A 366 -18.72 13.91 21.72
CA ASP A 366 -19.76 13.46 20.78
C ASP A 366 -19.32 13.69 19.34
N LEU A 367 -18.64 14.80 19.05
CA LEU A 367 -18.09 15.09 17.72
C LEU A 367 -16.92 14.16 17.38
N ALA A 368 -16.01 13.86 18.33
CA ALA A 368 -14.93 12.91 18.12
C ALA A 368 -15.46 11.50 17.83
N PHE A 369 -16.50 11.06 18.59
CA PHE A 369 -17.19 9.81 18.33
C PHE A 369 -17.76 9.78 16.90
N ALA A 370 -18.44 10.85 16.49
CA ALA A 370 -19.02 10.95 15.15
C ALA A 370 -17.95 10.82 14.05
N VAL A 371 -16.76 11.42 14.22
CA VAL A 371 -15.64 11.27 13.29
C VAL A 371 -15.17 9.80 13.22
N MET A 372 -14.96 9.15 14.38
CA MET A 372 -14.53 7.76 14.44
C MET A 372 -15.57 6.80 13.82
N GLU A 373 -16.85 7.05 14.09
CA GLU A 373 -17.95 6.28 13.53
C GLU A 373 -18.11 6.51 12.02
N GLY A 374 -17.94 7.75 11.55
CA GLY A 374 -17.99 8.08 10.12
C GLY A 374 -16.93 7.33 9.31
N ILE A 375 -15.71 7.18 9.85
CA ILE A 375 -14.66 6.35 9.23
C ILE A 375 -15.03 4.85 9.27
N ALA A 376 -15.61 4.36 10.37
CA ALA A 376 -16.08 2.98 10.44
C ALA A 376 -17.22 2.71 9.43
N HIS A 377 -18.11 3.67 9.23
CA HIS A 377 -19.16 3.60 8.21
C HIS A 377 -18.60 3.65 6.79
N LEU A 378 -17.54 4.44 6.54
CA LEU A 378 -16.84 4.45 5.25
C LEU A 378 -16.21 3.09 4.96
N LEU A 379 -15.52 2.47 5.93
CA LEU A 379 -15.00 1.11 5.79
C LEU A 379 -16.13 0.12 5.46
N ARG A 380 -17.23 0.17 6.20
CA ARG A 380 -18.40 -0.68 5.95
C ARG A 380 -18.93 -0.50 4.53
N ARG A 381 -19.00 0.73 4.05
CA ARG A 381 -19.51 1.04 2.73
C ARG A 381 -18.64 0.46 1.62
N ILE A 382 -17.32 0.51 1.78
CA ILE A 382 -16.38 -0.14 0.86
C ILE A 382 -16.59 -1.66 0.86
N LEU A 383 -16.76 -2.27 2.03
CA LEU A 383 -17.02 -3.71 2.14
C LEU A 383 -18.36 -4.11 1.53
N ASP A 384 -19.40 -3.30 1.72
CA ASP A 384 -20.72 -3.54 1.11
C ASP A 384 -20.66 -3.47 -0.41
N ASP A 385 -19.87 -2.53 -0.96
CA ASP A 385 -19.62 -2.41 -2.41
C ASP A 385 -18.91 -3.65 -2.96
N LEU A 386 -17.83 -4.08 -2.32
CA LEU A 386 -17.14 -5.33 -2.68
C LEU A 386 -18.07 -6.55 -2.63
N THR A 387 -18.89 -6.64 -1.58
CA THR A 387 -19.85 -7.75 -1.42
C THR A 387 -20.93 -7.73 -2.49
N ALA A 388 -21.44 -6.55 -2.85
CA ALA A 388 -22.43 -6.38 -3.93
C ALA A 388 -21.88 -6.85 -5.28
N HIS A 389 -20.55 -6.81 -5.48
CA HIS A 389 -19.85 -7.30 -6.67
C HIS A 389 -19.36 -8.76 -6.51
N GLY A 390 -19.94 -9.53 -5.58
CA GLY A 390 -19.70 -10.97 -5.44
C GLY A 390 -18.48 -11.36 -4.61
N GLN A 391 -17.76 -10.37 -4.02
CA GLN A 391 -16.67 -10.67 -3.13
C GLN A 391 -17.17 -11.06 -1.74
N ARG A 392 -16.54 -12.06 -1.13
CA ARG A 392 -16.87 -12.48 0.23
C ARG A 392 -15.90 -11.88 1.21
N VAL A 393 -16.39 -11.23 2.26
CA VAL A 393 -15.59 -10.74 3.38
C VAL A 393 -16.16 -11.30 4.67
N GLU A 394 -15.37 -12.08 5.39
CA GLU A 394 -15.73 -12.73 6.66
C GLU A 394 -14.99 -12.11 7.85
N GLU A 395 -13.79 -11.63 7.61
CA GLU A 395 -12.87 -11.09 8.61
C GLU A 395 -12.15 -9.86 8.08
N ILE A 396 -11.84 -8.94 8.97
CA ILE A 396 -11.02 -7.78 8.68
C ILE A 396 -9.72 -7.91 9.49
N VAL A 397 -8.57 -7.85 8.83
CA VAL A 397 -7.28 -7.63 9.49
C VAL A 397 -6.94 -6.15 9.39
N SER A 398 -6.78 -5.49 10.53
CA SER A 398 -6.50 -4.05 10.57
C SER A 398 -5.08 -3.79 11.03
N ALA A 399 -4.37 -2.90 10.32
CA ALA A 399 -3.03 -2.45 10.63
C ALA A 399 -2.96 -0.91 10.61
N GLY A 400 -1.84 -0.35 11.09
CA GLY A 400 -1.59 1.09 11.10
C GLY A 400 -2.02 1.80 12.39
N GLY A 401 -1.78 3.12 12.46
CA GLY A 401 -1.96 3.93 13.68
C GLY A 401 -3.37 3.92 14.26
N GLY A 402 -4.39 3.80 13.43
CA GLY A 402 -5.79 3.74 13.84
C GLY A 402 -6.18 2.47 14.64
N THR A 403 -5.26 1.50 14.78
CA THR A 403 -5.47 0.28 15.58
C THR A 403 -5.09 0.42 17.05
N ALA A 404 -4.53 1.54 17.46
CA ALA A 404 -4.14 1.80 18.85
C ALA A 404 -5.36 1.86 19.79
N SER A 405 -6.52 2.36 19.33
CA SER A 405 -7.75 2.44 20.12
C SER A 405 -8.53 1.14 20.13
N GLY A 406 -8.69 0.54 21.31
CA GLY A 406 -9.55 -0.62 21.49
C GLY A 406 -11.02 -0.31 21.23
N PHE A 407 -11.47 0.87 21.63
CA PHE A 407 -12.82 1.35 21.37
C PHE A 407 -13.10 1.49 19.86
N TRP A 408 -12.19 2.12 19.12
CA TRP A 408 -12.37 2.30 17.67
C TRP A 408 -12.32 0.98 16.90
N ASN A 409 -11.48 0.04 17.31
CA ASN A 409 -11.45 -1.29 16.69
C ASN A 409 -12.75 -2.05 16.90
N GLN A 410 -13.34 -2.00 18.12
CA GLN A 410 -14.65 -2.59 18.38
C GLN A 410 -15.74 -1.88 17.56
N LEU A 411 -15.69 -0.56 17.47
CA LEU A 411 -16.62 0.24 16.66
C LEU A 411 -16.59 -0.15 15.17
N LYS A 412 -15.39 -0.36 14.61
CA LYS A 412 -15.22 -0.86 13.23
C LYS A 412 -15.78 -2.28 13.06
N ALA A 413 -15.48 -3.20 13.98
CA ALA A 413 -16.03 -4.56 13.94
C ALA A 413 -17.55 -4.56 13.93
N ASP A 414 -18.18 -3.81 14.84
CA ASP A 414 -19.63 -3.69 14.96
C ASP A 414 -20.25 -3.04 13.72
N ALA A 415 -19.67 -1.94 13.21
CA ALA A 415 -20.15 -1.23 12.03
C ALA A 415 -20.09 -2.12 10.79
N CYS A 416 -18.97 -2.83 10.60
CA CYS A 416 -18.74 -3.71 9.46
C CYS A 416 -19.45 -5.07 9.55
N ARG A 417 -19.99 -5.43 10.74
CA ARG A 417 -20.56 -6.77 11.02
C ARG A 417 -19.61 -7.92 10.67
N ALA A 418 -18.31 -7.69 10.87
CA ALA A 418 -17.24 -8.64 10.63
C ALA A 418 -16.26 -8.60 11.80
N ASP A 419 -15.72 -9.75 12.17
CA ASP A 419 -14.69 -9.80 13.18
C ASP A 419 -13.46 -9.02 12.71
N LEU A 420 -12.84 -8.26 13.61
CA LEU A 420 -11.67 -7.47 13.32
C LEU A 420 -10.50 -7.97 14.15
N ARG A 421 -9.43 -8.37 13.46
CA ARG A 421 -8.18 -8.84 14.05
C ARG A 421 -7.11 -7.77 13.89
N VAL A 422 -6.38 -7.50 14.97
CA VAL A 422 -5.27 -6.55 15.02
C VAL A 422 -4.02 -7.30 15.47
N PRO A 423 -3.15 -7.72 14.54
CA PRO A 423 -1.86 -8.28 14.87
C PRO A 423 -0.96 -7.23 15.58
N ASP A 424 -0.19 -7.67 16.59
CA ASP A 424 0.84 -6.85 17.21
C ASP A 424 2.13 -6.92 16.35
N GLU A 425 1.96 -6.53 15.09
CA GLU A 425 3.01 -6.53 14.07
C GLU A 425 3.14 -5.14 13.46
N HIS A 426 4.25 -4.49 13.77
CA HIS A 426 4.51 -3.13 13.29
C HIS A 426 5.24 -3.10 11.94
N GLU A 427 5.86 -4.21 11.53
CA GLU A 427 6.63 -4.34 10.30
C GLU A 427 6.04 -5.40 9.36
N ALA A 428 4.70 -5.34 9.20
CA ALA A 428 3.95 -6.35 8.45
C ALA A 428 4.45 -6.56 7.01
N ALA A 429 4.82 -5.50 6.30
CA ALA A 429 5.38 -5.59 4.94
C ALA A 429 6.73 -6.32 4.94
N SER A 430 7.64 -5.95 5.83
CA SER A 430 8.94 -6.61 5.98
C SER A 430 8.79 -8.10 6.36
N ARG A 431 7.86 -8.40 7.28
CA ARG A 431 7.55 -9.78 7.68
C ARG A 431 7.02 -10.60 6.51
N GLY A 432 6.08 -10.07 5.73
CA GLY A 432 5.55 -10.75 4.54
C GLY A 432 6.59 -10.95 3.45
N ALA A 433 7.44 -9.96 3.20
CA ALA A 433 8.58 -10.11 2.31
C ALA A 433 9.52 -11.23 2.77
N ALA A 434 9.78 -11.35 4.07
CA ALA A 434 10.58 -12.45 4.61
C ALA A 434 9.91 -13.82 4.42
N VAL A 435 8.59 -13.93 4.53
CA VAL A 435 7.83 -15.15 4.20
C VAL A 435 8.02 -15.53 2.73
N LEU A 436 7.93 -14.56 1.80
CA LEU A 436 8.21 -14.84 0.38
C LEU A 436 9.65 -15.35 0.16
N ALA A 437 10.62 -14.76 0.82
CA ALA A 437 12.01 -15.19 0.72
C ALA A 437 12.23 -16.61 1.26
N LEU A 438 11.61 -16.96 2.40
CA LEU A 438 11.65 -18.30 2.97
C LEU A 438 11.01 -19.34 2.05
N ALA A 439 9.86 -19.01 1.44
CA ALA A 439 9.19 -19.89 0.48
C ALA A 439 10.05 -20.10 -0.78
N ALA A 440 10.61 -19.02 -1.34
CA ALA A 440 11.47 -19.11 -2.52
C ALA A 440 12.78 -19.88 -2.25
N ALA A 441 13.30 -19.83 -1.02
CA ALA A 441 14.47 -20.62 -0.60
C ALA A 441 14.13 -22.08 -0.19
N GLY A 442 12.87 -22.50 -0.30
CA GLY A 442 12.42 -23.84 0.07
C GLY A 442 12.49 -24.14 1.57
N ARG A 443 12.49 -23.12 2.42
CA ARG A 443 12.49 -23.26 3.88
C ARG A 443 11.08 -23.49 4.43
N ILE A 444 10.05 -23.06 3.70
CA ILE A 444 8.64 -23.35 3.91
C ILE A 444 8.02 -23.82 2.60
N ALA A 445 6.95 -24.59 2.66
CA ALA A 445 6.34 -25.19 1.47
C ALA A 445 5.60 -24.15 0.59
N SER A 446 5.04 -23.12 1.21
CA SER A 446 4.35 -22.02 0.53
C SER A 446 4.24 -20.81 1.46
N ILE A 447 3.78 -19.67 0.94
CA ILE A 447 3.51 -18.45 1.74
C ILE A 447 2.38 -18.65 2.78
N HIS A 448 1.60 -19.72 2.67
CA HIS A 448 0.54 -20.10 3.61
C HIS A 448 1.01 -21.08 4.70
N ASP A 449 2.21 -21.65 4.56
CA ASP A 449 2.79 -22.61 5.51
C ASP A 449 3.58 -21.87 6.61
N THR A 450 2.88 -21.07 7.38
CA THR A 450 3.47 -20.17 8.40
C THR A 450 3.14 -20.57 9.84
N ASP A 451 2.35 -21.64 10.06
CA ASP A 451 1.86 -22.03 11.37
C ASP A 451 2.96 -22.41 12.38
N HIS A 452 4.08 -22.92 11.88
CA HIS A 452 5.24 -23.31 12.68
C HIS A 452 6.26 -22.16 12.89
N LEU A 453 6.05 -21.01 12.25
CA LEU A 453 6.90 -19.83 12.37
C LEU A 453 6.49 -18.97 13.55
N HIS A 454 7.39 -18.10 13.99
CA HIS A 454 7.06 -17.10 15.00
C HIS A 454 5.89 -16.22 14.56
N ARG A 455 4.87 -16.12 15.41
CA ARG A 455 3.71 -15.25 15.21
C ARG A 455 3.66 -14.17 16.25
N PRO A 456 3.41 -12.91 15.89
CA PRO A 456 3.11 -11.87 16.85
C PRO A 456 1.79 -12.17 17.57
N ALA A 457 1.62 -11.62 18.77
CA ALA A 457 0.34 -11.64 19.45
C ALA A 457 -0.71 -10.88 18.63
N GLU A 458 -1.99 -11.17 18.85
CA GLU A 458 -3.07 -10.45 18.19
C GLU A 458 -4.22 -10.16 19.15
N ARG A 459 -4.97 -9.12 18.85
CA ARG A 459 -6.22 -8.77 19.53
C ARG A 459 -7.37 -9.01 18.55
N VAL A 460 -8.43 -9.65 19.03
CA VAL A 460 -9.62 -9.95 18.22
C VAL A 460 -10.84 -9.21 18.81
N TYR A 461 -11.49 -8.45 17.98
CA TYR A 461 -12.71 -7.71 18.28
C TYR A 461 -13.87 -8.39 17.56
N ARG A 462 -14.74 -9.08 18.32
CA ARG A 462 -15.89 -9.79 17.77
C ARG A 462 -17.00 -8.81 17.44
N ALA A 463 -17.54 -8.91 16.24
CA ALA A 463 -18.68 -8.09 15.84
C ALA A 463 -19.88 -8.39 16.73
N ALA A 464 -20.46 -7.36 17.35
CA ALA A 464 -21.70 -7.47 18.10
C ALA A 464 -22.91 -7.21 17.18
N ASP A 465 -23.97 -7.97 17.37
CA ASP A 465 -25.27 -7.65 16.76
C ASP A 465 -25.87 -6.43 17.49
N ALA A 466 -25.75 -5.27 16.87
CA ALA A 466 -26.17 -3.99 17.44
C ALA A 466 -27.16 -3.28 16.49
N PRO A 467 -28.47 -3.53 16.63
CA PRO A 467 -29.49 -2.92 15.76
C PRO A 467 -29.42 -1.38 15.71
N ALA A 468 -29.05 -0.73 16.82
CA ALA A 468 -28.88 0.72 16.87
C ALA A 468 -27.76 1.21 15.93
N ARG A 469 -26.65 0.47 15.82
CA ARG A 469 -25.56 0.81 14.88
C ARG A 469 -25.98 0.61 13.42
N ALA A 470 -26.81 -0.40 13.14
CA ALA A 470 -27.38 -0.58 11.81
C ALA A 470 -28.21 0.64 11.39
N ALA A 471 -29.08 1.13 12.28
CA ALA A 471 -29.90 2.31 12.01
C ALA A 471 -29.04 3.58 11.79
N ARG A 472 -27.90 3.73 12.51
CA ARG A 472 -26.98 4.84 12.30
C ARG A 472 -26.24 4.74 10.94
N TYR A 473 -25.87 3.54 10.52
CA TYR A 473 -25.30 3.33 9.18
C TYR A 473 -26.32 3.63 8.06
N ASP A 474 -27.59 3.24 8.25
CA ASP A 474 -28.67 3.56 7.29
C ASP A 474 -28.87 5.09 7.21
N ALA A 475 -28.83 5.80 8.35
CA ALA A 475 -28.91 7.26 8.38
C ALA A 475 -27.69 7.93 7.70
N PHE A 476 -26.48 7.41 7.93
CA PHE A 476 -25.26 7.84 7.24
C PHE A 476 -25.38 7.67 5.72
N SER A 477 -25.83 6.50 5.26
CA SER A 477 -26.02 6.20 3.83
C SER A 477 -27.08 7.07 3.17
N ALA A 478 -28.20 7.32 3.88
CA ALA A 478 -29.23 8.23 3.42
C ALA A 478 -28.74 9.69 3.32
N ALA A 479 -27.90 10.13 4.27
CA ALA A 479 -27.30 11.46 4.25
C ALA A 479 -26.36 11.64 3.06
N LEU A 480 -25.52 10.63 2.75
CA LEU A 480 -24.68 10.61 1.56
C LEU A 480 -25.48 10.75 0.28
N THR A 481 -26.50 9.93 0.12
CA THR A 481 -27.37 9.98 -1.06
C THR A 481 -28.04 11.35 -1.21
N ARG A 482 -28.50 11.94 -0.10
CA ARG A 482 -29.16 13.26 -0.13
C ARG A 482 -28.21 14.40 -0.51
N LEU A 483 -26.94 14.36 -0.08
CA LEU A 483 -25.99 15.46 -0.25
C LEU A 483 -25.12 15.31 -1.50
N TYR A 484 -24.82 14.08 -1.91
CA TYR A 484 -23.78 13.81 -2.90
C TYR A 484 -24.21 12.83 -4.00
N ALA A 485 -25.48 12.39 -4.05
CA ALA A 485 -25.95 11.66 -5.22
C ALA A 485 -25.82 12.54 -6.48
N PRO A 486 -25.44 11.96 -7.62
CA PRO A 486 -25.29 12.69 -8.88
C PRO A 486 -26.60 13.30 -9.37
#